data_e31aacac87147c6c6d0837639657db8e
#
_entry.id   e31aacac87147c6c6d0837639657db8e
#
_cell.length_a   1.000
_cell.length_b   1.000
_cell.length_c   1.000
_cell.angle_alpha   90.00
_cell.angle_beta   90.00
_cell.angle_gamma   90.00
#
_symmetry.space_group_name_H-M   'P 1'
#
loop_
_entity.id
_entity.type
_entity.pdbx_description
1 polymer ?
#
loop_
_entity_poly.entity_id
_entity_poly.type
_entity_poly.pdbx_seq_one_letter_code
_entity_poly.pdbx_strand_id
1 'polypeptide(L)'
;MIDRYINNKINAIWNDQNRFDTWKLIQEKYVETLEELKIAEAGIAKKIRKAEVSKEEVYKQEKVTNHDLASFVDILQKKVGEGSNWVHYGLTSSDIVDSANSLLIIQSIEIAQELILDLLKELKLKAIKNKDTKIIGRTHGVYAEETFLGNIFGNWYLEIKRSLDRVERAKVSIAYGKLSGPVGNHTVVTEEMEKITLEKLGLKPEIFASQIAVSYTHLRAHETVG
;
A
#
# COMPACT_ATOMS: atom_id res chain seq x y z
N MET A 1 17.88 5.55 -6.36
CA MET A 1 17.17 6.00 -7.58
C MET A 1 17.79 7.31 -8.04
N ILE A 2 17.80 7.64 -9.33
CA ILE A 2 18.40 8.90 -9.81
C ILE A 2 17.41 10.04 -9.51
N ASP A 3 17.86 11.08 -8.79
CA ASP A 3 16.98 12.15 -8.24
C ASP A 3 16.09 12.83 -9.28
N ARG A 4 16.58 13.04 -10.49
CA ARG A 4 15.80 13.68 -11.59
C ARG A 4 14.60 12.85 -12.07
N TYR A 5 14.50 11.58 -11.70
CA TYR A 5 13.40 10.68 -12.06
C TYR A 5 12.45 10.38 -10.89
N ILE A 6 12.67 11.02 -9.73
CA ILE A 6 11.84 10.83 -8.56
C ILE A 6 10.54 11.61 -8.72
N ASN A 7 9.42 10.93 -8.62
CA ASN A 7 8.14 11.57 -8.34
C ASN A 7 8.01 11.77 -6.83
N ASN A 8 7.97 13.02 -6.38
CA ASN A 8 7.96 13.34 -4.95
C ASN A 8 6.78 12.75 -4.20
N LYS A 9 5.58 12.70 -4.79
CA LYS A 9 4.38 12.11 -4.16
C LYS A 9 4.55 10.60 -3.95
N ILE A 10 5.02 9.89 -4.96
CA ILE A 10 5.26 8.43 -4.88
C ILE A 10 6.44 8.14 -3.94
N ASN A 11 7.52 8.93 -4.00
CA ASN A 11 8.65 8.75 -3.11
C ASN A 11 8.29 8.99 -1.64
N ALA A 12 7.35 9.89 -1.35
CA ALA A 12 6.84 10.11 -0.01
C ALA A 12 6.12 8.87 0.55
N ILE A 13 5.48 8.07 -0.30
CA ILE A 13 4.82 6.82 0.10
C ILE A 13 5.86 5.72 0.37
N TRP A 14 6.85 5.56 -0.53
CA TRP A 14 7.79 4.44 -0.50
C TRP A 14 9.11 4.71 0.22
N ASN A 15 9.22 5.82 0.96
CA ASN A 15 10.39 6.03 1.81
C ASN A 15 10.31 5.22 3.11
N ASP A 16 11.47 4.98 3.71
CA ASP A 16 11.57 4.12 4.90
C ASP A 16 10.83 4.68 6.11
N GLN A 17 10.78 6.01 6.28
CA GLN A 17 10.04 6.59 7.40
C GLN A 17 8.54 6.30 7.28
N ASN A 18 7.95 6.50 6.10
CA ASN A 18 6.52 6.20 5.89
C ASN A 18 6.22 4.71 6.01
N ARG A 19 7.16 3.83 5.63
CA ARG A 19 7.05 2.39 5.87
C ARG A 19 6.91 2.09 7.37
N PHE A 20 7.79 2.64 8.20
CA PHE A 20 7.73 2.47 9.65
C PHE A 20 6.50 3.14 10.28
N ASP A 21 6.08 4.29 9.79
CA ASP A 21 4.86 4.95 10.23
C ASP A 21 3.61 4.12 9.89
N THR A 22 3.62 3.43 8.74
CA THR A 22 2.55 2.50 8.35
C THR A 22 2.56 1.24 9.25
N TRP A 23 3.73 0.68 9.58
CA TRP A 23 3.83 -0.41 10.54
C TRP A 23 3.32 0.00 11.92
N LYS A 24 3.66 1.22 12.38
CA LYS A 24 3.14 1.78 13.63
C LYS A 24 1.62 1.93 13.60
N LEU A 25 1.04 2.39 12.51
CA LEU A 25 -0.40 2.51 12.34
C LEU A 25 -1.10 1.15 12.51
N ILE A 26 -0.56 0.09 11.92
CA ILE A 26 -1.14 -1.27 12.06
C ILE A 26 -1.05 -1.73 13.52
N GLN A 27 0.09 -1.54 14.19
CA GLN A 27 0.25 -1.86 15.61
C GLN A 27 -0.73 -1.08 16.49
N GLU A 28 -0.91 0.22 16.20
CA GLU A 28 -1.89 1.07 16.90
C GLU A 28 -3.30 0.52 16.75
N LYS A 29 -3.74 0.23 15.51
CA LYS A 29 -5.09 -0.27 15.24
C LYS A 29 -5.32 -1.65 15.80
N TYR A 30 -4.31 -2.49 15.82
CA TYR A 30 -4.38 -3.79 16.45
C TYR A 30 -4.56 -3.67 17.98
N VAL A 31 -3.74 -2.87 18.65
CA VAL A 31 -3.86 -2.67 20.10
C VAL A 31 -5.17 -1.96 20.47
N GLU A 32 -5.64 -1.01 19.64
CA GLU A 32 -6.96 -0.39 19.79
C GLU A 32 -8.09 -1.44 19.76
N THR A 33 -7.96 -2.46 18.91
CA THR A 33 -8.89 -3.59 18.86
C THR A 33 -8.80 -4.45 20.14
N LEU A 34 -7.58 -4.72 20.63
CA LEU A 34 -7.41 -5.46 21.89
C LEU A 34 -8.03 -4.72 23.10
N GLU A 35 -7.91 -3.38 23.13
CA GLU A 35 -8.55 -2.53 24.13
C GLU A 35 -10.09 -2.61 24.06
N GLU A 36 -10.66 -2.53 22.86
CA GLU A 36 -12.12 -2.65 22.66
C GLU A 36 -12.67 -4.00 23.09
N LEU A 37 -11.92 -5.07 22.81
CA LEU A 37 -12.26 -6.43 23.23
C LEU A 37 -11.93 -6.71 24.71
N LYS A 38 -11.42 -5.71 25.46
CA LYS A 38 -11.02 -5.81 26.88
C LYS A 38 -9.94 -6.88 27.15
N ILE A 39 -9.08 -7.11 26.17
CA ILE A 39 -7.92 -8.01 26.27
C ILE A 39 -6.72 -7.23 26.78
N ALA A 40 -6.52 -6.01 26.28
CA ALA A 40 -5.49 -5.08 26.72
C ALA A 40 -6.09 -3.94 27.56
N GLU A 41 -5.25 -3.33 28.41
CA GLU A 41 -5.62 -2.16 29.20
C GLU A 41 -5.82 -0.94 28.28
N ALA A 42 -6.77 -0.08 28.62
CA ALA A 42 -7.07 1.11 27.85
C ALA A 42 -5.91 2.14 27.83
N GLY A 43 -5.68 2.76 26.69
CA GLY A 43 -4.75 3.87 26.53
C GLY A 43 -3.38 3.50 25.95
N ILE A 44 -3.11 2.22 25.71
CA ILE A 44 -1.84 1.75 25.11
C ILE A 44 -1.78 2.14 23.62
N ALA A 45 -2.87 1.97 22.87
CA ALA A 45 -2.98 2.41 21.48
C ALA A 45 -2.67 3.92 21.34
N LYS A 46 -3.13 4.72 22.29
CA LYS A 46 -2.81 6.16 22.34
C LYS A 46 -1.33 6.43 22.60
N LYS A 47 -0.65 5.60 23.41
CA LYS A 47 0.80 5.67 23.61
C LYS A 47 1.54 5.30 22.31
N ILE A 48 1.12 4.24 21.61
CA ILE A 48 1.66 3.84 20.30
C ILE A 48 1.52 4.98 19.28
N ARG A 49 0.35 5.60 19.17
CA ARG A 49 0.10 6.74 18.25
C ARG A 49 1.07 7.88 18.50
N LYS A 50 1.37 8.21 19.76
CA LYS A 50 2.26 9.30 20.16
C LYS A 50 3.75 8.95 20.05
N ALA A 51 4.09 7.67 19.97
CA ALA A 51 5.48 7.24 19.90
C ALA A 51 6.10 7.68 18.55
N GLU A 52 7.22 8.39 18.64
CA GLU A 52 8.01 8.77 17.48
C GLU A 52 9.12 7.74 17.29
N VAL A 53 9.05 7.01 16.18
CA VAL A 53 10.06 6.01 15.78
C VAL A 53 10.74 6.51 14.52
N SER A 54 12.01 6.91 14.64
CA SER A 54 12.78 7.35 13.48
C SER A 54 13.46 6.18 12.77
N LYS A 55 13.63 6.30 11.47
CA LYS A 55 14.32 5.29 10.67
C LYS A 55 15.76 5.07 11.12
N GLU A 56 16.43 6.12 11.62
CA GLU A 56 17.80 6.06 12.14
C GLU A 56 17.89 5.16 13.39
N GLU A 57 16.91 5.25 14.30
CA GLU A 57 16.84 4.39 15.48
C GLU A 57 16.62 2.93 15.08
N VAL A 58 15.72 2.66 14.12
CA VAL A 58 15.44 1.31 13.62
C VAL A 58 16.69 0.72 12.95
N TYR A 59 17.33 1.44 12.05
CA TYR A 59 18.55 0.97 11.38
C TYR A 59 19.74 0.74 12.32
N LYS A 60 19.82 1.55 13.38
CA LYS A 60 20.84 1.31 14.43
C LYS A 60 20.56 0.00 15.18
N GLN A 61 19.30 -0.26 15.52
CA GLN A 61 18.89 -1.48 16.21
C GLN A 61 19.02 -2.71 15.29
N GLU A 62 18.74 -2.57 13.99
CA GLU A 62 18.83 -3.65 13.00
C GLU A 62 20.26 -4.22 12.86
N LYS A 63 21.29 -3.41 13.09
CA LYS A 63 22.67 -3.89 13.14
C LYS A 63 22.92 -4.90 14.27
N VAL A 64 22.05 -4.91 15.28
CA VAL A 64 22.12 -5.84 16.43
C VAL A 64 21.21 -7.05 16.20
N THR A 65 19.98 -6.82 15.74
CA THR A 65 18.96 -7.87 15.60
C THR A 65 19.04 -8.63 14.29
N ASN A 66 19.65 -8.03 13.26
CA ASN A 66 19.64 -8.50 11.86
C ASN A 66 18.21 -8.76 11.31
N HIS A 67 17.23 -8.01 11.81
CA HIS A 67 15.82 -8.13 11.41
C HIS A 67 15.11 -6.78 11.55
N ASP A 68 14.62 -6.26 10.45
CA ASP A 68 14.02 -4.91 10.35
C ASP A 68 12.79 -4.73 11.24
N LEU A 69 11.79 -5.63 11.12
CA LEU A 69 10.57 -5.52 11.91
C LEU A 69 10.82 -5.76 13.40
N ALA A 70 11.68 -6.71 13.78
CA ALA A 70 12.01 -6.93 15.19
C ALA A 70 12.66 -5.67 15.78
N SER A 71 13.56 -5.02 15.04
CA SER A 71 14.17 -3.75 15.43
C SER A 71 13.15 -2.65 15.63
N PHE A 72 12.20 -2.54 14.69
CA PHE A 72 11.09 -1.58 14.79
C PHE A 72 10.24 -1.84 16.03
N VAL A 73 9.87 -3.09 16.29
CA VAL A 73 9.07 -3.49 17.47
C VAL A 73 9.83 -3.16 18.75
N ASP A 74 11.11 -3.48 18.85
CA ASP A 74 11.97 -3.16 20.01
C ASP A 74 11.98 -1.66 20.32
N ILE A 75 12.14 -0.81 19.29
CA ILE A 75 12.13 0.65 19.46
C ILE A 75 10.73 1.14 19.87
N LEU A 76 9.69 0.64 19.22
CA LEU A 76 8.31 1.02 19.56
C LEU A 76 7.96 0.64 21.00
N GLN A 77 8.31 -0.58 21.44
CA GLN A 77 8.10 -1.04 22.81
C GLN A 77 8.84 -0.17 23.84
N LYS A 78 10.07 0.22 23.56
CA LYS A 78 10.83 1.15 24.42
C LYS A 78 10.14 2.51 24.53
N LYS A 79 9.55 3.04 23.45
CA LYS A 79 8.84 4.33 23.44
C LYS A 79 7.48 4.26 24.15
N VAL A 80 6.78 3.13 24.06
CA VAL A 80 5.48 2.88 24.74
C VAL A 80 5.65 2.70 26.25
N GLY A 81 6.69 1.98 26.68
CA GLY A 81 6.97 1.70 28.09
C GLY A 81 5.96 0.75 28.70
N GLU A 82 5.26 1.15 29.76
CA GLU A 82 4.24 0.34 30.40
C GLU A 82 3.11 -0.03 29.45
N GLY A 83 2.77 -1.32 29.34
CA GLY A 83 1.83 -1.89 28.39
C GLY A 83 2.46 -2.28 27.06
N SER A 84 3.79 -2.14 26.89
CA SER A 84 4.51 -2.48 25.66
C SER A 84 4.45 -3.97 25.28
N ASN A 85 4.10 -4.87 26.21
CA ASN A 85 3.85 -6.29 25.95
C ASN A 85 2.72 -6.53 24.95
N TRP A 86 1.82 -5.57 24.77
CA TRP A 86 0.74 -5.64 23.78
C TRP A 86 1.17 -5.24 22.37
N VAL A 87 2.31 -4.56 22.22
CA VAL A 87 2.89 -4.27 20.91
C VAL A 87 3.35 -5.57 20.26
N HIS A 88 2.83 -5.87 19.10
CA HIS A 88 3.13 -7.09 18.33
C HIS A 88 2.66 -8.40 19.01
N TYR A 89 1.70 -8.32 19.93
CA TYR A 89 1.19 -9.48 20.65
C TYR A 89 0.56 -10.52 19.72
N GLY A 90 1.11 -11.72 19.68
CA GLY A 90 0.61 -12.83 18.84
C GLY A 90 0.81 -12.68 17.33
N LEU A 91 1.37 -11.55 16.87
CA LEU A 91 1.61 -11.28 15.46
C LEU A 91 2.94 -11.86 14.98
N THR A 92 3.04 -12.07 13.67
CA THR A 92 4.29 -12.34 12.98
C THR A 92 4.67 -11.16 12.08
N SER A 93 5.92 -11.11 11.63
CA SER A 93 6.42 -10.04 10.77
C SER A 93 5.56 -9.83 9.52
N SER A 94 5.14 -10.90 8.86
CA SER A 94 4.31 -10.81 7.65
C SER A 94 2.92 -10.23 7.90
N ASP A 95 2.36 -10.38 9.10
CA ASP A 95 1.08 -9.74 9.45
C ASP A 95 1.16 -8.21 9.29
N ILE A 96 2.30 -7.63 9.67
CA ILE A 96 2.55 -6.19 9.55
C ILE A 96 3.01 -5.82 8.15
N VAL A 97 4.00 -6.53 7.61
CA VAL A 97 4.63 -6.17 6.33
C VAL A 97 3.65 -6.30 5.17
N ASP A 98 2.89 -7.40 5.09
CA ASP A 98 1.96 -7.63 3.99
C ASP A 98 0.79 -6.63 4.05
N SER A 99 0.20 -6.43 5.24
CA SER A 99 -0.87 -5.44 5.43
C SER A 99 -0.40 -4.01 5.15
N ALA A 100 0.83 -3.65 5.54
CA ALA A 100 1.42 -2.36 5.24
C ALA A 100 1.63 -2.17 3.73
N ASN A 101 2.13 -3.19 3.02
CA ASN A 101 2.30 -3.13 1.58
C ASN A 101 0.95 -2.87 0.86
N SER A 102 -0.14 -3.51 1.30
CA SER A 102 -1.48 -3.21 0.78
C SER A 102 -1.84 -1.73 0.93
N LEU A 103 -1.63 -1.16 2.11
CA LEU A 103 -1.91 0.26 2.38
C LEU A 103 -1.05 1.19 1.51
N LEU A 104 0.25 0.92 1.37
CA LEU A 104 1.18 1.72 0.56
C LEU A 104 0.84 1.64 -0.95
N ILE A 105 0.45 0.46 -1.43
CA ILE A 105 0.00 0.27 -2.82
C ILE A 105 -1.31 1.03 -3.06
N ILE A 106 -2.29 0.98 -2.13
CA ILE A 106 -3.55 1.73 -2.23
C ILE A 106 -3.27 3.23 -2.33
N GLN A 107 -2.41 3.79 -1.47
CA GLN A 107 -2.01 5.20 -1.53
C GLN A 107 -1.37 5.55 -2.89
N SER A 108 -0.55 4.67 -3.44
CA SER A 108 0.07 4.86 -4.76
C SER A 108 -0.96 4.83 -5.89
N ILE A 109 -1.94 3.94 -5.80
CA ILE A 109 -3.05 3.84 -6.75
C ILE A 109 -3.89 5.12 -6.72
N GLU A 110 -4.16 5.70 -5.55
CA GLU A 110 -4.91 6.95 -5.42
C GLU A 110 -4.23 8.11 -6.13
N ILE A 111 -2.91 8.25 -5.99
CA ILE A 111 -2.14 9.25 -6.74
C ILE A 111 -2.21 8.98 -8.25
N ALA A 112 -2.10 7.72 -8.68
CA ALA A 112 -2.20 7.36 -10.08
C ALA A 112 -3.60 7.66 -10.65
N GLN A 113 -4.66 7.41 -9.89
CA GLN A 113 -6.03 7.74 -10.29
C GLN A 113 -6.22 9.24 -10.49
N GLU A 114 -5.72 10.09 -9.57
CA GLU A 114 -5.76 11.55 -9.73
C GLU A 114 -5.11 11.99 -11.05
N LEU A 115 -3.89 11.51 -11.32
CA LEU A 115 -3.15 11.86 -12.54
C LEU A 115 -3.84 11.35 -13.82
N ILE A 116 -4.45 10.16 -13.77
CA ILE A 116 -5.22 9.61 -14.90
C ILE A 116 -6.47 10.44 -15.17
N LEU A 117 -7.18 10.88 -14.13
CA LEU A 117 -8.37 11.73 -14.28
C LEU A 117 -8.02 13.08 -14.89
N ASP A 118 -6.92 13.71 -14.47
CA ASP A 118 -6.42 14.95 -15.07
C ASP A 118 -6.05 14.75 -16.55
N LEU A 119 -5.35 13.67 -16.87
CA LEU A 119 -5.01 13.34 -18.25
C LEU A 119 -6.26 13.12 -19.12
N LEU A 120 -7.25 12.41 -18.61
CA LEU A 120 -8.53 12.20 -19.31
C LEU A 120 -9.24 13.51 -19.61
N LYS A 121 -9.26 14.44 -18.66
CA LYS A 121 -9.83 15.78 -18.86
C LYS A 121 -9.15 16.52 -20.00
N GLU A 122 -7.80 16.55 -20.01
CA GLU A 122 -7.01 17.21 -21.07
C GLU A 122 -7.19 16.54 -22.43
N LEU A 123 -7.19 15.21 -22.49
CA LEU A 123 -7.40 14.48 -23.75
C LEU A 123 -8.80 14.75 -24.33
N LYS A 124 -9.84 14.78 -23.48
CA LYS A 124 -11.21 15.13 -23.90
C LYS A 124 -11.27 16.54 -24.50
N LEU A 125 -10.67 17.52 -23.82
CA LEU A 125 -10.63 18.91 -24.31
C LEU A 125 -9.90 19.00 -25.65
N LYS A 126 -8.76 18.33 -25.78
CA LYS A 126 -7.98 18.30 -27.05
C LYS A 126 -8.74 17.60 -28.18
N ALA A 127 -9.44 16.50 -27.89
CA ALA A 127 -10.26 15.79 -28.87
C ALA A 127 -11.36 16.69 -29.43
N ILE A 128 -12.11 17.37 -28.55
CA ILE A 128 -13.19 18.28 -28.94
C ILE A 128 -12.64 19.49 -29.73
N LYS A 129 -11.57 20.12 -29.22
CA LYS A 129 -10.95 21.29 -29.86
C LYS A 129 -10.47 21.02 -31.28
N ASN A 130 -9.99 19.81 -31.56
CA ASN A 130 -9.37 19.43 -32.83
C ASN A 130 -10.26 18.47 -33.65
N LYS A 131 -11.56 18.39 -33.37
CA LYS A 131 -12.49 17.47 -34.06
C LYS A 131 -12.56 17.68 -35.56
N ASP A 132 -12.38 18.91 -36.04
CA ASP A 132 -12.43 19.31 -37.46
C ASP A 132 -11.02 19.61 -38.02
N THR A 133 -9.94 19.42 -37.26
CA THR A 133 -8.56 19.66 -37.72
C THR A 133 -8.11 18.47 -38.54
N LYS A 134 -8.02 18.67 -39.86
CA LYS A 134 -7.58 17.65 -40.83
C LYS A 134 -6.09 17.37 -40.70
N ILE A 135 -5.72 16.11 -40.75
CA ILE A 135 -4.37 15.62 -40.79
C ILE A 135 -4.28 14.46 -41.79
N ILE A 136 -3.07 14.16 -42.28
CA ILE A 136 -2.82 12.98 -43.11
C ILE A 136 -2.49 11.79 -42.18
N GLY A 137 -3.29 10.76 -42.27
CA GLY A 137 -3.01 9.46 -41.66
C GLY A 137 -1.78 8.80 -42.29
N ARG A 138 -1.17 7.89 -41.55
CA ARG A 138 -0.02 7.08 -42.04
C ARG A 138 -0.27 5.62 -41.73
N THR A 139 0.01 4.77 -42.74
CA THR A 139 0.10 3.31 -42.60
C THR A 139 1.37 2.80 -43.23
N HIS A 140 2.03 1.83 -42.63
CA HIS A 140 3.28 1.28 -43.14
C HIS A 140 4.41 2.34 -43.38
N GLY A 141 4.36 3.46 -42.64
CA GLY A 141 5.34 4.55 -42.77
C GLY A 141 5.10 5.51 -43.95
N VAL A 142 4.03 5.31 -44.74
CA VAL A 142 3.66 6.16 -45.88
C VAL A 142 2.38 6.93 -45.63
N TYR A 143 2.15 8.00 -46.38
CA TYR A 143 0.89 8.76 -46.34
C TYR A 143 -0.27 7.90 -46.84
N ALA A 144 -1.38 7.98 -46.10
CA ALA A 144 -2.61 7.29 -46.40
C ALA A 144 -3.74 8.33 -46.57
N GLU A 145 -4.87 8.11 -45.94
CA GLU A 145 -6.07 8.93 -46.10
C GLU A 145 -6.10 10.11 -45.14
N GLU A 146 -6.94 11.09 -45.41
CA GLU A 146 -7.24 12.19 -44.49
C GLU A 146 -7.99 11.64 -43.27
N THR A 147 -7.61 12.15 -42.09
CA THR A 147 -8.32 11.91 -40.81
C THR A 147 -8.34 13.20 -40.00
N PHE A 148 -8.81 13.15 -38.77
CA PHE A 148 -8.87 14.30 -37.88
C PHE A 148 -7.97 14.12 -36.67
N LEU A 149 -7.27 15.18 -36.28
CA LEU A 149 -6.41 15.19 -35.09
C LEU A 149 -7.20 14.85 -33.82
N GLY A 150 -8.47 15.28 -33.75
CA GLY A 150 -9.37 14.94 -32.64
C GLY A 150 -9.58 13.44 -32.45
N ASN A 151 -9.55 12.65 -33.55
CA ASN A 151 -9.69 11.19 -33.45
C ASN A 151 -8.49 10.55 -32.75
N ILE A 152 -7.28 11.09 -32.92
CA ILE A 152 -6.09 10.59 -32.21
C ILE A 152 -6.24 10.81 -30.71
N PHE A 153 -6.61 12.04 -30.29
CA PHE A 153 -6.85 12.33 -28.87
C PHE A 153 -8.02 11.54 -28.30
N GLY A 154 -9.08 11.33 -29.11
CA GLY A 154 -10.22 10.50 -28.72
C GLY A 154 -9.82 9.03 -28.49
N ASN A 155 -8.97 8.48 -29.34
CA ASN A 155 -8.44 7.12 -29.18
C ASN A 155 -7.62 6.99 -27.89
N TRP A 156 -6.70 7.92 -27.61
CA TRP A 156 -5.93 7.95 -26.39
C TRP A 156 -6.84 8.12 -25.14
N TYR A 157 -7.86 8.97 -25.24
CA TYR A 157 -8.86 9.11 -24.18
C TYR A 157 -9.52 7.77 -23.82
N LEU A 158 -9.97 7.02 -24.82
CA LEU A 158 -10.62 5.71 -24.60
C LEU A 158 -9.65 4.66 -24.06
N GLU A 159 -8.38 4.69 -24.50
CA GLU A 159 -7.34 3.81 -23.98
C GLU A 159 -7.06 4.08 -22.49
N ILE A 160 -6.85 5.36 -22.13
CA ILE A 160 -6.60 5.79 -20.75
C ILE A 160 -7.83 5.54 -19.87
N LYS A 161 -9.06 5.72 -20.39
CA LYS A 161 -10.29 5.37 -19.66
C LYS A 161 -10.34 3.89 -19.29
N ARG A 162 -10.02 3.00 -20.24
CA ARG A 162 -9.89 1.55 -19.93
C ARG A 162 -8.77 1.23 -18.95
N SER A 163 -7.72 2.06 -18.91
CA SER A 163 -6.64 1.93 -17.92
C SER A 163 -7.13 2.32 -16.52
N LEU A 164 -7.95 3.36 -16.40
CA LEU A 164 -8.59 3.73 -15.12
C LEU A 164 -9.40 2.58 -14.54
N ASP A 165 -10.24 1.93 -15.35
CA ASP A 165 -11.04 0.76 -14.90
C ASP A 165 -10.16 -0.40 -14.40
N ARG A 166 -8.96 -0.59 -15.00
CA ARG A 166 -8.00 -1.60 -14.52
C ARG A 166 -7.37 -1.22 -13.19
N VAL A 167 -7.03 0.06 -13.02
CA VAL A 167 -6.45 0.60 -11.79
C VAL A 167 -7.45 0.54 -10.64
N GLU A 168 -8.74 0.82 -10.89
CA GLU A 168 -9.80 0.68 -9.89
C GLU A 168 -9.98 -0.78 -9.45
N ARG A 169 -9.98 -1.72 -10.38
CA ARG A 169 -10.02 -3.16 -10.04
C ARG A 169 -8.78 -3.60 -9.27
N ALA A 170 -7.60 -3.10 -9.63
CA ALA A 170 -6.38 -3.40 -8.90
C ALA A 170 -6.45 -2.89 -7.44
N LYS A 171 -7.03 -1.70 -7.19
CA LYS A 171 -7.26 -1.16 -5.85
C LYS A 171 -8.12 -2.09 -5.00
N VAL A 172 -9.22 -2.59 -5.57
CA VAL A 172 -10.10 -3.54 -4.87
C VAL A 172 -9.40 -4.88 -4.61
N SER A 173 -8.62 -5.35 -5.57
CA SER A 173 -7.90 -6.63 -5.48
C SER A 173 -6.78 -6.62 -4.44
N ILE A 174 -6.12 -5.47 -4.20
CA ILE A 174 -5.02 -5.35 -3.23
C ILE A 174 -5.53 -4.99 -1.83
N ALA A 175 -6.79 -4.61 -1.64
CA ALA A 175 -7.34 -4.16 -0.36
C ALA A 175 -7.59 -5.33 0.62
N TYR A 176 -6.59 -6.18 0.77
CA TYR A 176 -6.57 -7.29 1.72
C TYR A 176 -5.38 -7.17 2.66
N GLY A 177 -5.56 -7.63 3.88
CA GLY A 177 -4.53 -7.72 4.90
C GLY A 177 -4.59 -9.06 5.59
N LYS A 178 -3.60 -9.33 6.43
CA LYS A 178 -3.48 -10.57 7.18
C LYS A 178 -2.98 -10.25 8.60
N LEU A 179 -3.68 -10.77 9.61
CA LEU A 179 -3.29 -10.73 11.02
C LEU A 179 -3.63 -12.08 11.67
N SER A 180 -3.13 -13.17 11.11
CA SER A 180 -3.49 -14.55 11.48
C SER A 180 -2.34 -15.33 12.14
N GLY A 181 -1.23 -14.64 12.44
CA GLY A 181 -0.07 -15.24 13.09
C GLY A 181 0.87 -16.00 12.14
N PRO A 182 1.89 -16.69 12.69
CA PRO A 182 3.03 -17.21 11.90
C PRO A 182 2.69 -18.28 10.87
N VAL A 183 1.56 -18.96 11.00
CA VAL A 183 1.14 -20.03 10.06
C VAL A 183 -0.30 -19.86 9.58
N GLY A 184 -0.93 -18.72 9.89
CA GLY A 184 -2.28 -18.42 9.42
C GLY A 184 -3.40 -19.19 10.14
N ASN A 185 -3.17 -19.71 11.33
CA ASN A 185 -4.10 -20.58 12.04
C ASN A 185 -4.80 -19.92 13.24
N HIS A 186 -4.66 -18.62 13.43
CA HIS A 186 -5.34 -17.83 14.47
C HIS A 186 -5.16 -18.33 15.91
N THR A 187 -3.99 -18.91 16.24
CA THR A 187 -3.75 -19.49 17.58
C THR A 187 -3.83 -18.44 18.70
N VAL A 188 -3.38 -17.21 18.46
CA VAL A 188 -3.39 -16.10 19.42
C VAL A 188 -4.28 -14.98 18.93
N VAL A 189 -4.07 -14.54 17.70
CA VAL A 189 -4.89 -13.51 17.05
C VAL A 189 -6.14 -14.18 16.47
N THR A 190 -7.30 -13.96 17.08
CA THR A 190 -8.56 -14.55 16.59
C THR A 190 -9.03 -13.91 15.30
N GLU A 191 -9.89 -14.61 14.55
CA GLU A 191 -10.52 -14.06 13.33
C GLU A 191 -11.28 -12.75 13.62
N GLU A 192 -11.88 -12.61 14.81
CA GLU A 192 -12.55 -11.38 15.23
C GLU A 192 -11.56 -10.21 15.41
N MET A 193 -10.42 -10.45 16.07
CA MET A 193 -9.36 -9.45 16.22
C MET A 193 -8.82 -9.00 14.85
N GLU A 194 -8.55 -9.94 13.96
CA GLU A 194 -8.10 -9.65 12.58
C GLU A 194 -9.14 -8.80 11.86
N LYS A 195 -10.39 -9.24 11.82
CA LYS A 195 -11.48 -8.56 11.11
C LYS A 195 -11.65 -7.12 11.59
N ILE A 196 -11.79 -6.89 12.88
CA ILE A 196 -11.99 -5.55 13.45
C ILE A 196 -10.79 -4.65 13.14
N THR A 197 -9.57 -5.18 13.28
CA THR A 197 -8.35 -4.40 13.01
C THR A 197 -8.24 -4.02 11.53
N LEU A 198 -8.46 -4.95 10.62
CA LEU A 198 -8.37 -4.70 9.18
C LEU A 198 -9.48 -3.77 8.69
N GLU A 199 -10.70 -3.86 9.24
CA GLU A 199 -11.79 -2.92 8.95
C GLU A 199 -11.40 -1.47 9.33
N LYS A 200 -10.72 -1.27 10.48
CA LYS A 200 -10.20 0.05 10.89
C LYS A 200 -9.11 0.59 9.95
N LEU A 201 -8.43 -0.28 9.23
CA LEU A 201 -7.42 0.04 8.22
C LEU A 201 -8.01 0.18 6.81
N GLY A 202 -9.30 -0.10 6.61
CA GLY A 202 -9.94 -0.13 5.29
C GLY A 202 -9.54 -1.34 4.44
N LEU A 203 -9.07 -2.41 5.08
CA LEU A 203 -8.68 -3.67 4.45
C LEU A 203 -9.71 -4.77 4.77
N LYS A 204 -9.71 -5.81 3.95
CA LYS A 204 -10.44 -7.06 4.19
C LYS A 204 -9.47 -8.13 4.67
N PRO A 205 -9.90 -9.08 5.52
CA PRO A 205 -9.08 -10.22 5.87
C PRO A 205 -8.87 -11.15 4.68
N GLU A 206 -7.64 -11.67 4.55
CA GLU A 206 -7.36 -12.77 3.62
C GLU A 206 -7.95 -14.06 4.18
N ILE A 207 -8.82 -14.72 3.42
CA ILE A 207 -9.58 -15.89 3.90
C ILE A 207 -8.67 -17.09 4.19
N PHE A 208 -7.69 -17.31 3.31
CA PHE A 208 -6.70 -18.38 3.46
C PHE A 208 -5.29 -17.78 3.37
N ALA A 209 -4.62 -17.74 4.49
CA ALA A 209 -3.25 -17.30 4.58
C ALA A 209 -2.38 -18.41 5.21
N SER A 210 -1.10 -18.39 4.89
CA SER A 210 -0.08 -19.12 5.64
C SER A 210 0.71 -18.13 6.50
N GLN A 211 2.03 -18.16 6.45
CA GLN A 211 2.85 -17.08 7.03
C GLN A 211 2.66 -15.75 6.28
N ILE A 212 2.39 -15.82 4.97
CA ILE A 212 2.19 -14.66 4.09
C ILE A 212 0.80 -14.71 3.45
N ALA A 213 0.27 -13.56 3.06
CA ALA A 213 -0.94 -13.50 2.26
C ALA A 213 -0.68 -14.01 0.83
N VAL A 214 -1.62 -14.79 0.28
CA VAL A 214 -1.45 -15.45 -1.04
C VAL A 214 -1.15 -14.47 -2.17
N SER A 215 -1.71 -13.27 -2.13
CA SER A 215 -1.52 -12.23 -3.15
C SER A 215 -0.07 -11.76 -3.32
N TYR A 216 0.81 -12.00 -2.36
CA TYR A 216 2.22 -11.59 -2.39
C TYR A 216 3.19 -12.72 -2.71
N THR A 217 2.74 -13.97 -2.76
CA THR A 217 3.60 -15.14 -2.99
C THR A 217 4.32 -15.05 -4.33
N HIS A 218 3.66 -14.55 -5.36
CA HIS A 218 4.25 -14.40 -6.70
C HIS A 218 5.29 -13.29 -6.79
N LEU A 219 5.18 -12.23 -5.99
CA LEU A 219 6.15 -11.15 -5.95
C LEU A 219 7.43 -11.54 -5.19
N ARG A 220 7.32 -12.36 -4.14
CA ARG A 220 8.47 -12.83 -3.35
C ARG A 220 9.21 -14.01 -3.97
N ALA A 221 8.59 -14.80 -4.81
CA ALA A 221 9.23 -15.95 -5.47
C ALA A 221 10.45 -15.55 -6.34
N HIS A 222 10.55 -14.29 -6.74
CA HIS A 222 11.68 -13.74 -7.48
C HIS A 222 12.81 -13.19 -6.60
N GLU A 223 12.60 -12.99 -5.31
CA GLU A 223 13.61 -12.43 -4.39
C GLU A 223 14.47 -13.50 -3.70
N THR A 224 14.07 -14.76 -3.75
CA THR A 224 14.77 -15.85 -3.05
C THR A 224 15.77 -16.62 -3.92
N VAL A 225 16.06 -16.17 -5.13
CA VAL A 225 17.09 -16.73 -6.02
C VAL A 225 18.20 -15.71 -6.19
N GLY A 226 18.94 -15.52 -5.13
CA GLY A 226 20.16 -14.74 -5.10
C GLY A 226 21.26 -15.50 -4.35
#